data_58a9dc235e7c6bdeff02d29f77060a43
#
_entry.id   58a9dc235e7c6bdeff02d29f77060a43
#
_cell.length_a   1.000
_cell.length_b   1.000
_cell.length_c   1.000
_cell.angle_alpha   90.00
_cell.angle_beta   90.00
_cell.angle_gamma   90.00
#
_symmetry.space_group_name_H-M   'P 1'
#
loop_
_entity.id
_entity.type
_entity.pdbx_description
1 polymer ?
#
loop_
_entity_poly.entity_id
_entity_poly.type
_entity_poly.pdbx_seq_one_letter_code
_entity_poly.pdbx_strand_id
1 'polypeptide(L)'
;MDDLFKNEPAAPLAESLRPRTIEEVIGQSHLLGPGKPLNLVFKSGKPHSMIMWGPPGVGKTTLARLTAHAFDCEFIALSAVLSGVKDIRASIEQAEHYLAGGKHTILFIDEIHRFNKSQQDALLPFVESGLVTLIGATTENPSFEVNSALLSRSQVYVLKALTDAELLQLLARAQERVLRHLTFDDVAIATLIGYADGDARRFLNLLEQTKTSAETSHITHITGEFVDNALTLNSRRFDKGGDNFYDQISALHKSVRGSHPDAALYWLCRMLDGGADPQYLLRRIVRMAWEDIGIADPRAIQIANDAAATYERLGSPEGELALGQAVIYLAIAAKSNAGYNAYNRAVAFVKKDKSREVPVHLRNAPTKLMKELGYGHEYRYAHDEPNAYAAGETYLPEGMAEPGWYEPVPRGIEAKIAEKLAWLRSLDRDAAG
;
A
#
# COMPACT_ATOMS: atom_id res chain seq x y z
N MET A 1 -19.31 -12.43 52.15
CA MET A 1 -18.27 -11.37 51.99
C MET A 1 -17.24 -11.84 50.95
N ASP A 2 -17.72 -12.19 49.77
CA ASP A 2 -16.84 -12.70 48.72
C ASP A 2 -17.38 -12.24 47.36
N ASP A 3 -17.22 -10.97 47.02
CA ASP A 3 -17.39 -10.55 45.62
C ASP A 3 -16.99 -9.07 45.36
N LEU A 4 -16.05 -8.52 46.12
CA LEU A 4 -15.61 -7.12 45.96
C LEU A 4 -14.32 -6.93 45.14
N PHE A 5 -13.73 -7.98 44.60
CA PHE A 5 -12.44 -7.90 43.87
C PHE A 5 -12.36 -8.70 42.54
N LYS A 6 -13.48 -8.93 41.85
CA LYS A 6 -13.48 -9.45 40.48
C LYS A 6 -13.93 -8.40 39.48
N ASN A 7 -13.26 -7.26 39.44
CA ASN A 7 -13.27 -6.39 38.27
C ASN A 7 -12.09 -6.80 37.38
N GLU A 8 -12.19 -7.92 36.69
CA GLU A 8 -11.41 -8.10 35.48
C GLU A 8 -11.84 -6.99 34.51
N PRO A 9 -10.90 -6.20 33.96
CA PRO A 9 -11.27 -5.17 33.01
C PRO A 9 -12.02 -5.83 31.84
N ALA A 10 -13.23 -5.36 31.56
CA ALA A 10 -14.04 -5.90 30.48
C ALA A 10 -13.24 -5.82 29.17
N ALA A 11 -13.06 -6.96 28.49
CA ALA A 11 -12.34 -6.98 27.22
C ALA A 11 -13.01 -6.03 26.22
N PRO A 12 -12.23 -5.29 25.42
CA PRO A 12 -12.77 -4.41 24.38
C PRO A 12 -13.74 -5.17 23.47
N LEU A 13 -14.75 -4.47 22.96
CA LEU A 13 -15.78 -5.06 22.09
C LEU A 13 -15.18 -5.81 20.90
N ALA A 14 -14.13 -5.26 20.30
CA ALA A 14 -13.39 -5.87 19.20
C ALA A 14 -12.74 -7.23 19.57
N GLU A 15 -12.36 -7.43 20.83
CA GLU A 15 -11.80 -8.71 21.29
C GLU A 15 -12.91 -9.68 21.67
N SER A 16 -13.95 -9.20 22.35
CA SER A 16 -15.09 -10.05 22.80
C SER A 16 -15.89 -10.63 21.64
N LEU A 17 -15.94 -9.93 20.49
CA LEU A 17 -16.63 -10.35 19.27
C LEU A 17 -15.70 -11.01 18.22
N ARG A 18 -14.43 -11.24 18.58
CA ARG A 18 -13.49 -11.89 17.66
C ARG A 18 -14.00 -13.28 17.28
N PRO A 19 -14.05 -13.62 15.99
CA PRO A 19 -14.41 -14.97 15.53
C PRO A 19 -13.54 -16.05 16.17
N ARG A 20 -14.15 -17.16 16.56
CA ARG A 20 -13.48 -18.32 17.14
C ARG A 20 -13.34 -19.46 16.16
N THR A 21 -14.17 -19.46 15.11
CA THR A 21 -14.11 -20.43 14.01
C THR A 21 -14.14 -19.71 12.67
N ILE A 22 -13.78 -20.41 11.59
CA ILE A 22 -13.77 -19.84 10.23
C ILE A 22 -15.18 -19.46 9.77
N GLU A 23 -16.18 -20.22 10.18
CA GLU A 23 -17.58 -19.96 9.83
C GLU A 23 -18.12 -18.69 10.47
N GLU A 24 -17.51 -18.26 11.57
CA GLU A 24 -17.89 -17.01 12.25
C GLU A 24 -17.26 -15.77 11.57
N VAL A 25 -16.34 -15.96 10.63
CA VAL A 25 -15.71 -14.81 9.95
C VAL A 25 -16.71 -14.11 9.05
N ILE A 26 -16.94 -12.83 9.29
CA ILE A 26 -17.75 -11.98 8.43
C ILE A 26 -16.85 -11.39 7.35
N GLY A 27 -17.33 -11.43 6.11
CA GLY A 27 -16.56 -10.94 4.96
C GLY A 27 -15.61 -11.97 4.36
N GLN A 28 -14.79 -11.51 3.43
CA GLN A 28 -13.77 -12.31 2.74
C GLN A 28 -14.34 -13.54 1.98
N SER A 29 -15.59 -13.49 1.53
CA SER A 29 -16.27 -14.60 0.85
C SER A 29 -15.53 -15.09 -0.41
N HIS A 30 -14.76 -14.23 -1.08
CA HIS A 30 -13.92 -14.57 -2.21
C HIS A 30 -12.71 -15.45 -1.84
N LEU A 31 -12.34 -15.53 -0.55
CA LEU A 31 -11.28 -16.38 -0.02
C LEU A 31 -11.82 -17.56 0.80
N LEU A 32 -12.87 -17.33 1.58
CA LEU A 32 -13.40 -18.27 2.57
C LEU A 32 -14.66 -19.03 2.09
N GLY A 33 -15.32 -18.56 1.03
CA GLY A 33 -16.50 -19.20 0.48
C GLY A 33 -16.23 -20.63 0.01
N PRO A 34 -17.28 -21.48 -0.19
CA PRO A 34 -17.12 -22.84 -0.63
C PRO A 34 -16.27 -22.96 -1.92
N GLY A 35 -15.22 -23.79 -1.88
CA GLY A 35 -14.31 -24.00 -3.00
C GLY A 35 -13.32 -22.84 -3.27
N LYS A 36 -13.30 -21.82 -2.42
CA LYS A 36 -12.36 -20.70 -2.54
C LYS A 36 -10.99 -21.03 -1.91
N PRO A 37 -9.93 -20.30 -2.26
CA PRO A 37 -8.55 -20.69 -1.94
C PRO A 37 -8.30 -20.97 -0.45
N LEU A 38 -8.65 -20.08 0.48
CA LEU A 38 -8.46 -20.33 1.90
C LEU A 38 -9.39 -21.42 2.45
N ASN A 39 -10.63 -21.53 1.95
CA ASN A 39 -11.52 -22.61 2.33
C ASN A 39 -10.94 -23.98 2.00
N LEU A 40 -10.29 -24.11 0.84
CA LEU A 40 -9.62 -25.34 0.44
C LEU A 40 -8.42 -25.66 1.34
N VAL A 41 -7.66 -24.64 1.75
CA VAL A 41 -6.55 -24.79 2.70
C VAL A 41 -7.05 -25.34 4.04
N PHE A 42 -8.08 -24.75 4.62
CA PHE A 42 -8.67 -25.23 5.87
C PHE A 42 -9.19 -26.68 5.75
N LYS A 43 -9.74 -27.06 4.60
CA LYS A 43 -10.18 -28.44 4.33
C LYS A 43 -9.03 -29.42 4.10
N SER A 44 -7.87 -28.95 3.60
CA SER A 44 -6.72 -29.80 3.31
C SER A 44 -6.00 -30.31 4.56
N GLY A 45 -6.21 -29.66 5.71
CA GLY A 45 -5.54 -29.97 6.96
C GLY A 45 -4.03 -29.62 7.00
N LYS A 46 -3.53 -28.90 6.00
CA LYS A 46 -2.11 -28.54 5.88
C LYS A 46 -1.94 -27.03 5.74
N PRO A 47 -1.39 -26.34 6.77
CA PRO A 47 -1.06 -24.94 6.65
C PRO A 47 0.11 -24.75 5.68
N HIS A 48 0.15 -23.61 5.02
CA HIS A 48 1.28 -23.18 4.19
C HIS A 48 1.62 -21.71 4.47
N SER A 49 2.83 -21.31 4.16
CA SER A 49 3.26 -19.93 4.33
C SER A 49 2.49 -18.99 3.41
N MET A 50 2.06 -17.86 3.95
CA MET A 50 1.20 -16.90 3.24
C MET A 50 1.46 -15.45 3.66
N ILE A 51 1.15 -14.55 2.74
CA ILE A 51 1.11 -13.10 2.99
C ILE A 51 -0.34 -12.63 2.86
N MET A 52 -0.88 -12.09 3.92
CA MET A 52 -2.21 -11.47 3.96
C MET A 52 -2.09 -9.97 3.70
N TRP A 53 -2.52 -9.54 2.53
CA TRP A 53 -2.47 -8.15 2.11
C TRP A 53 -3.86 -7.54 2.06
N GLY A 54 -4.02 -6.37 2.66
CA GLY A 54 -5.28 -5.62 2.60
C GLY A 54 -5.34 -4.48 3.61
N PRO A 55 -6.39 -3.63 3.57
CA PRO A 55 -6.53 -2.48 4.44
C PRO A 55 -6.56 -2.86 5.94
N PRO A 56 -6.44 -1.91 6.87
CA PRO A 56 -6.56 -2.17 8.30
C PRO A 56 -7.95 -2.73 8.65
N GLY A 57 -8.05 -3.45 9.77
CA GLY A 57 -9.32 -3.91 10.32
C GLY A 57 -10.08 -5.01 9.57
N VAL A 58 -9.56 -5.53 8.45
CA VAL A 58 -10.23 -6.56 7.62
C VAL A 58 -10.06 -8.00 8.11
N GLY A 59 -9.43 -8.21 9.27
CA GLY A 59 -9.33 -9.53 9.89
C GLY A 59 -8.04 -10.30 9.67
N LYS A 60 -6.94 -9.69 9.17
CA LYS A 60 -5.65 -10.37 8.93
C LYS A 60 -5.16 -11.16 10.16
N THR A 61 -5.02 -10.51 11.31
CA THR A 61 -4.59 -11.14 12.56
C THR A 61 -5.57 -12.21 13.05
N THR A 62 -6.86 -11.97 12.86
CA THR A 62 -7.93 -12.92 13.22
C THR A 62 -7.81 -14.21 12.39
N LEU A 63 -7.66 -14.09 11.07
CA LEU A 63 -7.48 -15.23 10.18
C LEU A 63 -6.19 -16.01 10.50
N ALA A 64 -5.09 -15.32 10.82
CA ALA A 64 -3.85 -15.98 11.22
C ALA A 64 -4.03 -16.83 12.50
N ARG A 65 -4.72 -16.31 13.52
CA ARG A 65 -5.03 -17.05 14.76
C ARG A 65 -5.96 -18.23 14.51
N LEU A 66 -6.99 -18.03 13.67
CA LEU A 66 -7.90 -19.11 13.28
C LEU A 66 -7.17 -20.21 12.50
N THR A 67 -6.20 -19.85 11.67
CA THR A 67 -5.33 -20.82 10.99
C THR A 67 -4.55 -21.67 12.01
N ALA A 68 -3.93 -21.03 12.99
CA ALA A 68 -3.19 -21.77 14.03
C ALA A 68 -4.11 -22.73 14.82
N HIS A 69 -5.29 -22.26 15.19
CA HIS A 69 -6.27 -23.08 15.91
C HIS A 69 -6.80 -24.24 15.07
N ALA A 70 -7.13 -24.01 13.81
CA ALA A 70 -7.67 -25.02 12.92
C ALA A 70 -6.68 -26.16 12.62
N PHE A 71 -5.37 -25.88 12.68
CA PHE A 71 -4.32 -26.89 12.41
C PHE A 71 -3.60 -27.38 13.68
N ASP A 72 -4.11 -27.05 14.86
CA ASP A 72 -3.49 -27.40 16.15
C ASP A 72 -2.00 -26.98 16.23
N CYS A 73 -1.68 -25.78 15.71
CA CYS A 73 -0.34 -25.21 15.71
C CYS A 73 -0.16 -24.22 16.86
N GLU A 74 1.05 -24.14 17.39
CA GLU A 74 1.44 -23.05 18.29
C GLU A 74 1.49 -21.72 17.51
N PHE A 75 1.09 -20.63 18.16
CA PHE A 75 1.00 -19.33 17.52
C PHE A 75 1.96 -18.34 18.17
N ILE A 76 3.02 -17.97 17.44
CA ILE A 76 3.96 -16.93 17.86
C ILE A 76 3.67 -15.68 17.03
N ALA A 77 3.43 -14.54 17.70
CA ALA A 77 3.15 -13.27 17.05
C ALA A 77 4.30 -12.27 17.28
N LEU A 78 4.80 -11.70 16.19
CA LEU A 78 5.75 -10.60 16.18
C LEU A 78 5.13 -9.37 15.53
N SER A 79 5.42 -8.20 16.09
CA SER A 79 5.12 -6.92 15.43
C SER A 79 6.41 -6.40 14.78
N ALA A 80 6.43 -6.27 13.47
CA ALA A 80 7.61 -5.77 12.77
C ALA A 80 7.96 -4.31 13.13
N VAL A 81 7.02 -3.57 13.73
CA VAL A 81 7.25 -2.21 14.25
C VAL A 81 8.09 -2.23 15.53
N LEU A 82 7.89 -3.24 16.38
CA LEU A 82 8.50 -3.31 17.74
C LEU A 82 9.62 -4.34 17.83
N SER A 83 9.68 -5.30 16.90
CA SER A 83 10.58 -6.47 16.99
C SER A 83 11.84 -6.29 16.15
N GLY A 84 12.96 -6.76 16.68
CA GLY A 84 14.26 -6.81 16.02
C GLY A 84 14.72 -8.24 15.69
N VAL A 85 15.96 -8.36 15.21
CA VAL A 85 16.60 -9.67 14.91
C VAL A 85 16.67 -10.58 16.14
N LYS A 86 16.79 -10.00 17.35
CA LYS A 86 16.81 -10.77 18.60
C LYS A 86 15.46 -11.47 18.84
N ASP A 87 14.37 -10.76 18.58
CA ASP A 87 13.03 -11.29 18.80
C ASP A 87 12.69 -12.39 17.77
N ILE A 88 13.17 -12.22 16.53
CA ILE A 88 13.09 -13.27 15.50
C ILE A 88 13.81 -14.53 15.99
N ARG A 89 15.06 -14.43 16.48
CA ARG A 89 15.82 -15.59 16.98
C ARG A 89 15.14 -16.26 18.16
N ALA A 90 14.67 -15.49 19.13
CA ALA A 90 13.93 -16.03 20.28
C ALA A 90 12.67 -16.79 19.85
N SER A 91 11.95 -16.27 18.85
CA SER A 91 10.78 -16.95 18.29
C SER A 91 11.12 -18.25 17.57
N ILE A 92 12.27 -18.31 16.92
CA ILE A 92 12.75 -19.53 16.27
C ILE A 92 13.18 -20.59 17.31
N GLU A 93 13.93 -20.20 18.35
CA GLU A 93 14.28 -21.10 19.48
C GLU A 93 13.02 -21.67 20.15
N GLN A 94 12.00 -20.84 20.31
CA GLN A 94 10.70 -21.27 20.84
C GLN A 94 9.99 -22.26 19.89
N ALA A 95 10.06 -22.02 18.58
CA ALA A 95 9.48 -22.93 17.58
C ALA A 95 10.21 -24.31 17.56
N GLU A 96 11.54 -24.31 17.72
CA GLU A 96 12.32 -25.56 17.87
C GLU A 96 11.89 -26.34 19.10
N HIS A 97 11.66 -25.64 20.22
CA HIS A 97 11.17 -26.28 21.46
C HIS A 97 9.78 -26.88 21.27
N TYR A 98 8.85 -26.17 20.60
CA TYR A 98 7.51 -26.70 20.31
C TYR A 98 7.57 -27.90 19.37
N LEU A 99 8.45 -27.86 18.35
CA LEU A 99 8.62 -28.98 17.44
C LEU A 99 9.16 -30.23 18.14
N ALA A 100 10.10 -30.07 19.09
CA ALA A 100 10.58 -31.17 19.95
C ALA A 100 9.45 -31.77 20.79
N GLY A 101 8.44 -30.98 21.16
CA GLY A 101 7.19 -31.43 21.80
C GLY A 101 6.12 -31.97 20.83
N GLY A 102 6.41 -32.08 19.54
CA GLY A 102 5.49 -32.58 18.52
C GLY A 102 4.47 -31.54 18.02
N LYS A 103 4.66 -30.25 18.34
CA LYS A 103 3.78 -29.15 17.90
C LYS A 103 4.43 -28.36 16.80
N HIS A 104 3.70 -28.12 15.71
CA HIS A 104 4.12 -27.22 14.63
C HIS A 104 3.84 -25.77 15.00
N THR A 105 4.61 -24.82 14.46
CA THR A 105 4.50 -23.40 14.80
C THR A 105 4.07 -22.57 13.59
N ILE A 106 3.06 -21.73 13.80
CA ILE A 106 2.75 -20.60 12.91
C ILE A 106 3.42 -19.35 13.48
N LEU A 107 4.35 -18.78 12.70
CA LEU A 107 4.99 -17.50 13.00
C LEU A 107 4.21 -16.40 12.28
N PHE A 108 3.46 -15.62 13.04
CA PHE A 108 2.72 -14.46 12.53
C PHE A 108 3.55 -13.19 12.66
N ILE A 109 3.72 -12.46 11.57
CA ILE A 109 4.43 -11.17 11.57
C ILE A 109 3.46 -10.09 11.11
N ASP A 110 3.06 -9.23 12.05
CA ASP A 110 2.22 -8.08 11.75
C ASP A 110 3.05 -6.95 11.17
N GLU A 111 2.53 -6.30 10.12
CA GLU A 111 3.17 -5.23 9.35
C GLU A 111 4.56 -5.64 8.81
N ILE A 112 4.66 -6.85 8.20
CA ILE A 112 5.92 -7.45 7.72
C ILE A 112 6.73 -6.52 6.82
N HIS A 113 6.10 -5.57 6.14
CA HIS A 113 6.76 -4.55 5.32
C HIS A 113 7.69 -3.61 6.12
N ARG A 114 7.54 -3.54 7.45
CA ARG A 114 8.41 -2.77 8.35
C ARG A 114 9.74 -3.46 8.64
N PHE A 115 9.84 -4.75 8.41
CA PHE A 115 11.12 -5.44 8.48
C PHE A 115 12.00 -5.05 7.29
N ASN A 116 13.26 -4.70 7.58
CA ASN A 116 14.25 -4.49 6.54
C ASN A 116 14.65 -5.81 5.86
N LYS A 117 15.37 -5.71 4.73
CA LYS A 117 15.74 -6.87 3.93
C LYS A 117 16.48 -7.94 4.75
N SER A 118 17.42 -7.54 5.61
CA SER A 118 18.20 -8.51 6.43
C SER A 118 17.32 -9.24 7.45
N GLN A 119 16.29 -8.58 8.00
CA GLN A 119 15.34 -9.21 8.92
C GLN A 119 14.42 -10.19 8.17
N GLN A 120 13.99 -9.83 6.97
CA GLN A 120 13.22 -10.74 6.12
C GLN A 120 14.06 -11.94 5.65
N ASP A 121 15.32 -11.72 5.27
CA ASP A 121 16.24 -12.79 4.88
C ASP A 121 16.54 -13.76 6.05
N ALA A 122 16.56 -13.27 7.29
CA ALA A 122 16.78 -14.10 8.48
C ALA A 122 15.66 -15.13 8.73
N LEU A 123 14.48 -14.96 8.13
CA LEU A 123 13.36 -15.90 8.23
C LEU A 123 13.46 -17.05 7.23
N LEU A 124 14.15 -16.85 6.10
CA LEU A 124 14.16 -17.78 4.96
C LEU A 124 14.56 -19.20 5.33
N PRO A 125 15.68 -19.45 6.06
CA PRO A 125 16.09 -20.83 6.39
C PRO A 125 15.02 -21.62 7.16
N PHE A 126 14.27 -20.94 8.01
CA PHE A 126 13.28 -21.57 8.88
C PHE A 126 11.94 -21.80 8.18
N VAL A 127 11.60 -20.96 7.20
CA VAL A 127 10.47 -21.19 6.29
C VAL A 127 10.80 -22.31 5.30
N GLU A 128 12.02 -22.33 4.76
CA GLU A 128 12.49 -23.38 3.83
C GLU A 128 12.57 -24.77 4.48
N SER A 129 13.08 -24.85 5.71
CA SER A 129 13.14 -26.10 6.45
C SER A 129 11.77 -26.60 6.93
N GLY A 130 10.75 -25.74 6.87
CA GLY A 130 9.43 -26.06 7.41
C GLY A 130 9.35 -26.03 8.94
N LEU A 131 10.36 -25.49 9.64
CA LEU A 131 10.35 -25.32 11.09
C LEU A 131 9.17 -24.44 11.51
N VAL A 132 8.91 -23.37 10.74
CA VAL A 132 7.75 -22.49 10.93
C VAL A 132 6.95 -22.36 9.65
N THR A 133 5.62 -22.24 9.79
CA THR A 133 4.75 -21.72 8.73
C THR A 133 4.62 -20.21 8.93
N LEU A 134 5.10 -19.43 7.95
CA LEU A 134 5.06 -17.98 8.02
C LEU A 134 3.68 -17.45 7.60
N ILE A 135 3.08 -16.60 8.42
CA ILE A 135 1.94 -15.76 8.02
C ILE A 135 2.33 -14.30 8.19
N GLY A 136 2.63 -13.61 7.10
CA GLY A 136 2.88 -12.18 7.09
C GLY A 136 1.60 -11.38 6.87
N ALA A 137 1.38 -10.31 7.64
CA ALA A 137 0.31 -9.35 7.41
C ALA A 137 0.89 -8.01 6.96
N THR A 138 0.26 -7.36 5.99
CA THR A 138 0.67 -6.05 5.50
C THR A 138 -0.50 -5.24 4.96
N THR A 139 -0.42 -3.93 5.10
CA THR A 139 -1.31 -2.96 4.43
C THR A 139 -0.71 -2.46 3.11
N GLU A 140 0.60 -2.60 2.93
CA GLU A 140 1.31 -2.17 1.72
C GLU A 140 1.41 -3.30 0.69
N ASN A 141 1.60 -2.93 -0.58
CA ASN A 141 1.69 -3.92 -1.66
C ASN A 141 2.94 -4.82 -1.48
N PRO A 142 2.76 -6.12 -1.23
CA PRO A 142 3.86 -7.02 -0.92
C PRO A 142 4.88 -7.16 -2.07
N SER A 143 4.49 -6.88 -3.31
CA SER A 143 5.41 -6.95 -4.45
C SER A 143 6.52 -5.90 -4.40
N PHE A 144 6.36 -4.84 -3.61
CA PHE A 144 7.37 -3.79 -3.44
C PHE A 144 8.11 -3.89 -2.11
N GLU A 145 7.44 -4.41 -1.07
CA GLU A 145 7.89 -4.31 0.32
C GLU A 145 8.41 -5.65 0.89
N VAL A 146 7.95 -6.77 0.35
CA VAL A 146 8.40 -8.09 0.78
C VAL A 146 9.43 -8.63 -0.22
N ASN A 147 10.54 -9.18 0.28
CA ASN A 147 11.60 -9.69 -0.59
C ASN A 147 11.09 -10.85 -1.46
N SER A 148 11.65 -10.95 -2.67
CA SER A 148 11.23 -11.93 -3.66
C SER A 148 11.42 -13.39 -3.19
N ALA A 149 12.39 -13.63 -2.30
CA ALA A 149 12.66 -14.96 -1.77
C ALA A 149 11.55 -15.44 -0.82
N LEU A 150 11.01 -14.57 0.04
CA LEU A 150 9.83 -14.88 0.87
C LEU A 150 8.57 -15.00 0.01
N LEU A 151 8.38 -14.09 -0.98
CA LEU A 151 7.22 -14.15 -1.87
C LEU A 151 7.17 -15.44 -2.70
N SER A 152 8.32 -15.95 -3.15
CA SER A 152 8.37 -17.20 -3.91
C SER A 152 7.99 -18.44 -3.09
N ARG A 153 8.00 -18.32 -1.75
CA ARG A 153 7.68 -19.39 -0.79
C ARG A 153 6.36 -19.20 -0.07
N SER A 154 5.66 -18.11 -0.39
CA SER A 154 4.41 -17.74 0.28
C SER A 154 3.32 -17.46 -0.73
N GLN A 155 2.10 -17.90 -0.43
CA GLN A 155 0.93 -17.54 -1.24
C GLN A 155 0.39 -16.17 -0.78
N VAL A 156 0.17 -15.25 -1.70
CA VAL A 156 -0.44 -13.95 -1.38
C VAL A 156 -1.95 -14.06 -1.42
N TYR A 157 -2.60 -13.64 -0.33
CA TYR A 157 -4.06 -13.52 -0.23
C TYR A 157 -4.45 -12.06 -0.05
N VAL A 158 -5.28 -11.57 -0.95
CA VAL A 158 -5.76 -10.17 -0.93
C VAL A 158 -7.07 -10.12 -0.15
N LEU A 159 -7.04 -9.46 1.01
CA LEU A 159 -8.22 -9.19 1.81
C LEU A 159 -8.84 -7.85 1.39
N LYS A 160 -10.15 -7.78 1.41
CA LYS A 160 -10.92 -6.60 1.02
C LYS A 160 -11.53 -5.93 2.24
N ALA A 161 -11.76 -4.61 2.16
CA ALA A 161 -12.61 -3.90 3.10
C ALA A 161 -13.97 -4.58 3.21
N LEU A 162 -14.60 -4.54 4.38
CA LEU A 162 -15.93 -5.07 4.57
C LEU A 162 -16.96 -4.18 3.85
N THR A 163 -17.92 -4.79 3.21
CA THR A 163 -19.07 -4.10 2.64
C THR A 163 -20.05 -3.63 3.73
N ASP A 164 -20.92 -2.68 3.42
CA ASP A 164 -21.96 -2.21 4.33
C ASP A 164 -22.84 -3.37 4.84
N ALA A 165 -23.18 -4.31 3.96
CA ALA A 165 -23.94 -5.49 4.33
C ALA A 165 -23.19 -6.41 5.32
N GLU A 166 -21.88 -6.50 5.23
CA GLU A 166 -21.03 -7.27 6.14
C GLU A 166 -20.87 -6.53 7.50
N LEU A 167 -20.78 -5.19 7.49
CA LEU A 167 -20.80 -4.38 8.70
C LEU A 167 -22.16 -4.46 9.43
N LEU A 168 -23.28 -4.51 8.69
CA LEU A 168 -24.60 -4.77 9.26
C LEU A 168 -24.68 -6.15 9.95
N GLN A 169 -24.09 -7.19 9.36
CA GLN A 169 -23.99 -8.50 10.03
C GLN A 169 -23.17 -8.43 11.31
N LEU A 170 -22.09 -7.61 11.31
CA LEU A 170 -21.27 -7.41 12.50
C LEU A 170 -22.04 -6.65 13.59
N LEU A 171 -22.86 -5.65 13.22
CA LEU A 171 -23.77 -4.96 14.14
C LEU A 171 -24.80 -5.93 14.75
N ALA A 172 -25.44 -6.74 13.93
CA ALA A 172 -26.42 -7.72 14.40
C ALA A 172 -25.79 -8.68 15.42
N ARG A 173 -24.58 -9.18 15.14
CA ARG A 173 -23.81 -10.01 16.09
C ARG A 173 -23.48 -9.24 17.39
N ALA A 174 -23.11 -7.98 17.31
CA ALA A 174 -22.84 -7.14 18.47
C ALA A 174 -24.10 -6.94 19.31
N GLN A 175 -25.24 -6.68 18.69
CA GLN A 175 -26.54 -6.56 19.36
C GLN A 175 -26.95 -7.87 20.04
N GLU A 176 -26.79 -9.01 19.36
CA GLU A 176 -27.13 -10.31 19.94
C GLU A 176 -26.30 -10.66 21.18
N ARG A 177 -24.99 -10.36 21.16
CA ARG A 177 -24.07 -10.80 22.24
C ARG A 177 -23.86 -9.77 23.35
N VAL A 178 -23.77 -8.47 23.02
CA VAL A 178 -23.29 -7.44 23.94
C VAL A 178 -24.20 -6.23 24.02
N LEU A 179 -24.86 -5.82 22.93
CA LEU A 179 -25.61 -4.57 22.85
C LEU A 179 -27.14 -4.81 22.85
N ARG A 180 -27.63 -5.86 23.55
CA ARG A 180 -29.04 -6.29 23.54
C ARG A 180 -30.02 -5.20 24.01
N HIS A 181 -29.53 -4.30 24.84
CA HIS A 181 -30.33 -3.21 25.43
C HIS A 181 -30.36 -1.96 24.54
N LEU A 182 -29.58 -1.92 23.45
CA LEU A 182 -29.50 -0.78 22.53
C LEU A 182 -30.25 -1.07 21.25
N THR A 183 -31.02 -0.10 20.79
CA THR A 183 -31.63 -0.08 19.45
C THR A 183 -31.05 1.09 18.66
N PHE A 184 -30.90 0.92 17.35
CA PHE A 184 -30.33 1.92 16.48
C PHE A 184 -31.34 2.26 15.38
N ASP A 185 -31.52 3.54 15.06
CA ASP A 185 -32.26 3.93 13.87
C ASP A 185 -31.39 3.77 12.60
N ASP A 186 -32.03 3.86 11.44
CA ASP A 186 -31.35 3.67 10.15
C ASP A 186 -30.26 4.73 9.89
N VAL A 187 -30.46 5.96 10.39
CA VAL A 187 -29.50 7.06 10.26
C VAL A 187 -28.28 6.80 11.13
N ALA A 188 -28.47 6.35 12.37
CA ALA A 188 -27.37 5.98 13.25
C ALA A 188 -26.53 4.84 12.66
N ILE A 189 -27.19 3.83 12.08
CA ILE A 189 -26.52 2.70 11.42
C ILE A 189 -25.71 3.20 10.22
N ALA A 190 -26.30 3.99 9.34
CA ALA A 190 -25.63 4.54 8.18
C ALA A 190 -24.42 5.41 8.57
N THR A 191 -24.58 6.25 9.61
CA THR A 191 -23.51 7.08 10.16
C THR A 191 -22.34 6.25 10.69
N LEU A 192 -22.62 5.22 11.49
CA LEU A 192 -21.59 4.32 12.04
C LEU A 192 -20.86 3.54 10.96
N ILE A 193 -21.57 3.03 9.94
CA ILE A 193 -21.01 2.35 8.79
C ILE A 193 -20.13 3.30 7.98
N GLY A 194 -20.60 4.52 7.71
CA GLY A 194 -19.83 5.54 7.01
C GLY A 194 -18.52 5.88 7.73
N TYR A 195 -18.55 6.05 9.05
CA TYR A 195 -17.34 6.29 9.84
C TYR A 195 -16.39 5.10 9.90
N ALA A 196 -16.89 3.88 9.79
CA ALA A 196 -16.08 2.66 9.83
C ALA A 196 -15.31 2.40 8.54
N ASP A 197 -15.87 2.78 7.39
CA ASP A 197 -15.26 2.64 6.05
C ASP A 197 -14.68 1.24 5.77
N GLY A 198 -15.47 0.21 6.04
CA GLY A 198 -15.06 -1.17 5.82
C GLY A 198 -14.03 -1.75 6.80
N ASP A 199 -13.63 -0.97 7.83
CA ASP A 199 -12.75 -1.42 8.92
C ASP A 199 -13.60 -1.95 10.10
N ALA A 200 -13.61 -3.28 10.27
CA ALA A 200 -14.37 -3.93 11.36
C ALA A 200 -13.88 -3.53 12.76
N ARG A 201 -12.57 -3.30 12.95
CA ARG A 201 -12.01 -2.89 14.25
C ARG A 201 -12.51 -1.49 14.60
N ARG A 202 -12.44 -0.58 13.62
CA ARG A 202 -12.95 0.79 13.78
C ARG A 202 -14.44 0.79 14.06
N PHE A 203 -15.21 -0.01 13.31
CA PHE A 203 -16.66 -0.15 13.54
C PHE A 203 -16.99 -0.59 14.97
N LEU A 204 -16.31 -1.62 15.47
CA LEU A 204 -16.52 -2.12 16.84
C LEU A 204 -16.10 -1.11 17.89
N ASN A 205 -15.03 -0.34 17.66
CA ASN A 205 -14.62 0.74 18.54
C ASN A 205 -15.65 1.89 18.57
N LEU A 206 -16.23 2.25 17.41
CA LEU A 206 -17.31 3.24 17.33
C LEU A 206 -18.56 2.77 18.09
N LEU A 207 -18.93 1.49 17.95
CA LEU A 207 -20.03 0.89 18.70
C LEU A 207 -19.77 0.90 20.22
N GLU A 208 -18.54 0.62 20.65
CA GLU A 208 -18.14 0.65 22.07
C GLU A 208 -18.21 2.06 22.65
N GLN A 209 -17.75 3.07 21.91
CA GLN A 209 -17.87 4.48 22.31
C GLN A 209 -19.33 4.92 22.39
N THR A 210 -20.14 4.57 21.38
CA THR A 210 -21.59 4.85 21.37
C THR A 210 -22.28 4.19 22.54
N LYS A 211 -21.97 2.92 22.83
CA LYS A 211 -22.47 2.20 24.02
C LYS A 211 -22.14 2.94 25.30
N THR A 212 -20.87 3.29 25.51
CA THR A 212 -20.42 3.97 26.73
C THR A 212 -21.15 5.32 26.93
N SER A 213 -21.29 6.09 25.85
CA SER A 213 -22.02 7.36 25.86
C SER A 213 -23.51 7.17 26.17
N ALA A 214 -24.14 6.14 25.60
CA ALA A 214 -25.53 5.80 25.79
C ALA A 214 -25.81 5.36 27.25
N GLU A 215 -24.96 4.51 27.81
CA GLU A 215 -25.03 4.07 29.20
C GLU A 215 -24.90 5.26 30.18
N THR A 216 -23.94 6.16 29.93
CA THR A 216 -23.72 7.37 30.72
C THR A 216 -24.93 8.32 30.67
N SER A 217 -25.57 8.41 29.49
CA SER A 217 -26.75 9.28 29.27
C SER A 217 -28.09 8.60 29.56
N HIS A 218 -28.10 7.33 29.99
CA HIS A 218 -29.29 6.49 30.18
C HIS A 218 -30.20 6.40 28.95
N ILE A 219 -29.62 6.37 27.75
CA ILE A 219 -30.31 6.27 26.48
C ILE A 219 -30.23 4.85 25.97
N THR A 220 -31.34 4.29 25.49
CA THR A 220 -31.42 2.94 24.92
C THR A 220 -31.73 2.95 23.41
N HIS A 221 -32.23 4.07 22.91
CA HIS A 221 -32.51 4.24 21.47
C HIS A 221 -31.51 5.24 20.88
N ILE A 222 -30.66 4.75 20.00
CA ILE A 222 -29.56 5.50 19.40
C ILE A 222 -30.00 6.07 18.06
N THR A 223 -29.98 7.38 17.96
CA THR A 223 -30.29 8.14 16.74
C THR A 223 -29.03 8.61 16.05
N GLY A 224 -29.14 8.95 14.75
CA GLY A 224 -28.02 9.54 14.01
C GLY A 224 -27.42 10.77 14.70
N GLU A 225 -28.28 11.67 15.22
CA GLU A 225 -27.85 12.85 15.97
C GLU A 225 -27.05 12.46 17.24
N PHE A 226 -27.50 11.42 17.94
CA PHE A 226 -26.78 10.93 19.11
C PHE A 226 -25.39 10.40 18.74
N VAL A 227 -25.27 9.64 17.65
CA VAL A 227 -23.99 9.13 17.15
C VAL A 227 -23.07 10.30 16.80
N ASP A 228 -23.55 11.27 16.03
CA ASP A 228 -22.77 12.45 15.68
C ASP A 228 -22.27 13.20 16.92
N ASN A 229 -23.12 13.43 17.89
CA ASN A 229 -22.74 14.10 19.13
C ASN A 229 -21.75 13.27 19.98
N ALA A 230 -21.95 11.97 20.10
CA ALA A 230 -21.08 11.08 20.86
C ALA A 230 -19.69 10.95 20.23
N LEU A 231 -19.60 11.02 18.90
CA LEU A 231 -18.36 10.91 18.15
C LEU A 231 -17.69 12.27 17.90
N THR A 232 -18.44 13.38 17.81
CA THR A 232 -17.92 14.74 17.54
C THR A 232 -17.07 15.29 18.69
N LEU A 233 -17.26 14.84 19.91
CA LEU A 233 -16.35 15.18 21.03
C LEU A 233 -14.94 14.63 20.84
N ASN A 234 -14.73 13.70 19.89
CA ASN A 234 -13.42 13.07 19.61
C ASN A 234 -12.96 13.12 18.16
N SER A 235 -13.73 13.68 17.24
CA SER A 235 -13.29 13.66 15.85
C SER A 235 -13.93 14.74 14.97
N ARG A 236 -13.28 15.87 14.86
CA ARG A 236 -13.08 16.47 13.53
C ARG A 236 -12.13 15.57 12.74
N ARG A 237 -12.25 14.25 12.87
CA ARG A 237 -11.40 13.30 12.17
C ARG A 237 -12.13 12.84 10.93
N PHE A 238 -11.57 13.27 9.85
CA PHE A 238 -11.84 12.86 8.48
C PHE A 238 -11.99 11.35 8.35
N ASP A 239 -12.94 10.96 7.52
CA ASP A 239 -13.11 9.62 7.00
C ASP A 239 -11.85 9.22 6.20
N LYS A 240 -10.89 8.57 6.87
CA LYS A 240 -9.65 8.11 6.23
C LYS A 240 -9.95 6.90 5.35
N GLY A 241 -10.40 7.16 4.11
CA GLY A 241 -10.55 6.13 3.09
C GLY A 241 -11.95 5.91 2.54
N GLY A 242 -12.98 6.70 2.93
CA GLY A 242 -14.29 6.67 2.31
C GLY A 242 -14.36 7.35 0.93
N ASP A 243 -15.46 7.19 0.23
CA ASP A 243 -15.70 7.80 -1.09
C ASP A 243 -15.42 9.30 -1.07
N ASN A 244 -15.79 9.99 0.01
CA ASN A 244 -15.56 11.42 0.19
C ASN A 244 -14.07 11.79 0.25
N PHE A 245 -13.22 10.94 0.85
CA PHE A 245 -11.77 11.12 0.88
C PHE A 245 -11.17 10.93 -0.51
N TYR A 246 -11.59 9.87 -1.23
CA TYR A 246 -11.14 9.63 -2.61
C TYR A 246 -11.64 10.70 -3.57
N ASP A 247 -12.84 11.23 -3.36
CA ASP A 247 -13.37 12.35 -4.14
C ASP A 247 -12.55 13.62 -3.92
N GLN A 248 -12.19 13.94 -2.68
CA GLN A 248 -11.42 15.15 -2.37
C GLN A 248 -9.97 15.05 -2.86
N ILE A 249 -9.28 13.91 -2.70
CA ILE A 249 -7.94 13.72 -3.27
C ILE A 249 -7.98 13.74 -4.81
N SER A 250 -9.05 13.21 -5.41
CA SER A 250 -9.28 13.29 -6.85
C SER A 250 -9.54 14.73 -7.31
N ALA A 251 -10.29 15.51 -6.52
CA ALA A 251 -10.54 16.92 -6.79
C ALA A 251 -9.26 17.75 -6.67
N LEU A 252 -8.44 17.51 -5.64
CA LEU A 252 -7.10 18.12 -5.50
C LEU A 252 -6.24 17.84 -6.74
N HIS A 253 -6.12 16.58 -7.13
CA HIS A 253 -5.32 16.17 -8.28
C HIS A 253 -5.82 16.79 -9.58
N LYS A 254 -7.13 16.77 -9.81
CA LYS A 254 -7.75 17.38 -11.00
C LYS A 254 -7.61 18.91 -11.03
N SER A 255 -7.64 19.56 -9.86
CA SER A 255 -7.40 21.01 -9.76
C SER A 255 -5.97 21.39 -10.12
N VAL A 256 -4.99 20.61 -9.65
CA VAL A 256 -3.58 20.77 -10.06
C VAL A 256 -3.42 20.55 -11.56
N ARG A 257 -3.97 19.45 -12.09
CA ARG A 257 -3.95 19.11 -13.52
C ARG A 257 -4.63 20.18 -14.37
N GLY A 258 -5.75 20.72 -13.89
CA GLY A 258 -6.52 21.77 -14.52
C GLY A 258 -5.96 23.18 -14.38
N SER A 259 -4.80 23.33 -13.72
CA SER A 259 -4.12 24.63 -13.52
C SER A 259 -4.96 25.65 -12.73
N HIS A 260 -5.64 25.16 -11.66
CA HIS A 260 -6.44 26.01 -10.80
C HIS A 260 -5.86 26.06 -9.36
N PRO A 261 -4.97 27.02 -9.05
CA PRO A 261 -4.24 27.02 -7.77
C PRO A 261 -5.14 27.19 -6.54
N ASP A 262 -6.17 28.05 -6.61
CA ASP A 262 -7.08 28.27 -5.48
C ASP A 262 -7.92 27.03 -5.16
N ALA A 263 -8.44 26.35 -6.19
CA ALA A 263 -9.17 25.09 -5.98
C ALA A 263 -8.26 24.00 -5.42
N ALA A 264 -7.02 23.90 -5.92
CA ALA A 264 -6.04 22.95 -5.42
C ALA A 264 -5.70 23.23 -3.94
N LEU A 265 -5.47 24.50 -3.59
CA LEU A 265 -5.21 24.92 -2.21
C LEU A 265 -6.44 24.65 -1.30
N TYR A 266 -7.66 24.95 -1.78
CA TYR A 266 -8.88 24.68 -1.05
C TYR A 266 -9.02 23.19 -0.70
N TRP A 267 -8.84 22.30 -1.67
CA TRP A 267 -8.96 20.86 -1.43
C TRP A 267 -7.85 20.32 -0.52
N LEU A 268 -6.62 20.86 -0.64
CA LEU A 268 -5.55 20.53 0.30
C LEU A 268 -5.91 20.91 1.73
N CYS A 269 -6.28 22.18 1.96
CA CYS A 269 -6.65 22.68 3.29
C CYS A 269 -7.88 21.95 3.84
N ARG A 270 -8.88 21.67 3.00
CA ARG A 270 -10.05 20.92 3.40
C ARG A 270 -9.72 19.51 3.88
N MET A 271 -8.77 18.85 3.22
CA MET A 271 -8.29 17.52 3.62
C MET A 271 -7.46 17.58 4.90
N LEU A 272 -6.59 18.59 5.07
CA LEU A 272 -5.82 18.79 6.30
C LEU A 272 -6.73 19.11 7.51
N ASP A 273 -7.67 20.05 7.37
CA ASP A 273 -8.67 20.39 8.40
C ASP A 273 -9.51 19.15 8.79
N GLY A 274 -9.85 18.32 7.82
CA GLY A 274 -10.50 17.04 8.03
C GLY A 274 -9.63 15.96 8.68
N GLY A 275 -8.33 16.20 8.94
CA GLY A 275 -7.41 15.26 9.59
C GLY A 275 -6.84 14.18 8.66
N ALA A 276 -6.84 14.43 7.34
CA ALA A 276 -6.11 13.58 6.40
C ALA A 276 -4.63 13.50 6.80
N ASP A 277 -4.03 12.30 6.66
CA ASP A 277 -2.60 12.13 6.94
C ASP A 277 -1.76 12.99 5.98
N PRO A 278 -1.01 13.98 6.47
CA PRO A 278 -0.18 14.82 5.62
C PRO A 278 0.85 14.03 4.81
N GLN A 279 1.36 12.90 5.33
CA GLN A 279 2.26 12.01 4.61
C GLN A 279 1.57 11.37 3.40
N TYR A 280 0.29 11.04 3.51
CA TYR A 280 -0.48 10.57 2.36
C TYR A 280 -0.61 11.68 1.29
N LEU A 281 -0.93 12.91 1.71
CA LEU A 281 -1.05 14.07 0.81
C LEU A 281 0.28 14.36 0.11
N LEU A 282 1.41 14.29 0.84
CA LEU A 282 2.75 14.45 0.28
C LEU A 282 3.06 13.42 -0.81
N ARG A 283 2.76 12.14 -0.56
CA ARG A 283 2.92 11.09 -1.59
C ARG A 283 2.11 11.41 -2.85
N ARG A 284 0.92 12.00 -2.71
CA ARG A 284 0.10 12.42 -3.85
C ARG A 284 0.66 13.66 -4.55
N ILE A 285 1.17 14.64 -3.81
CA ILE A 285 1.81 15.85 -4.36
C ILE A 285 3.05 15.45 -5.18
N VAL A 286 3.90 14.59 -4.64
CA VAL A 286 5.05 14.06 -5.39
C VAL A 286 4.59 13.30 -6.64
N ARG A 287 3.53 12.49 -6.54
CA ARG A 287 2.96 11.79 -7.70
C ARG A 287 2.46 12.75 -8.78
N MET A 288 1.77 13.84 -8.42
CA MET A 288 1.31 14.86 -9.37
C MET A 288 2.48 15.52 -10.11
N ALA A 289 3.59 15.80 -9.41
CA ALA A 289 4.79 16.38 -10.01
C ALA A 289 5.37 15.47 -11.11
N TRP A 290 5.41 14.17 -10.90
CA TRP A 290 5.90 13.20 -11.89
C TRP A 290 4.91 12.93 -13.00
N GLU A 291 3.60 12.86 -12.71
CA GLU A 291 2.57 12.43 -13.64
C GLU A 291 2.07 13.57 -14.55
N ASP A 292 1.81 14.76 -13.98
CA ASP A 292 1.13 15.85 -14.66
C ASP A 292 2.06 16.97 -15.13
N ILE A 293 3.21 17.15 -14.47
CA ILE A 293 4.20 18.16 -14.85
C ILE A 293 5.39 17.52 -15.56
N GLY A 294 5.92 16.45 -15.00
CA GLY A 294 7.00 15.67 -15.59
C GLY A 294 8.19 16.54 -16.03
N ILE A 295 8.65 16.30 -17.25
CA ILE A 295 9.84 16.96 -17.80
C ILE A 295 9.52 18.40 -18.28
N ALA A 296 8.25 18.80 -18.41
CA ALA A 296 7.94 20.15 -18.83
C ALA A 296 8.47 21.22 -17.85
N ASP A 297 8.47 20.92 -16.55
CA ASP A 297 9.15 21.73 -15.52
C ASP A 297 9.76 20.83 -14.43
N PRO A 298 11.03 20.42 -14.56
CA PRO A 298 11.69 19.53 -13.59
C PRO A 298 11.78 20.09 -12.16
N ARG A 299 11.66 21.41 -11.97
CA ARG A 299 11.65 22.04 -10.64
C ARG A 299 10.42 21.61 -9.83
N ALA A 300 9.33 21.21 -10.49
CA ALA A 300 8.13 20.73 -9.83
C ALA A 300 8.42 19.51 -8.94
N ILE A 301 9.24 18.58 -9.44
CA ILE A 301 9.66 17.38 -8.71
C ILE A 301 10.51 17.75 -7.51
N GLN A 302 11.45 18.68 -7.68
CA GLN A 302 12.30 19.16 -6.60
C GLN A 302 11.47 19.83 -5.51
N ILE A 303 10.56 20.76 -5.87
CA ILE A 303 9.70 21.48 -4.92
C ILE A 303 8.81 20.50 -4.15
N ALA A 304 8.25 19.48 -4.81
CA ALA A 304 7.43 18.48 -4.15
C ALA A 304 8.23 17.65 -3.12
N ASN A 305 9.47 17.27 -3.45
CA ASN A 305 10.35 16.54 -2.53
C ASN A 305 10.86 17.46 -1.40
N ASP A 306 11.19 18.70 -1.67
CA ASP A 306 11.62 19.68 -0.65
C ASP A 306 10.47 19.97 0.33
N ALA A 307 9.23 20.05 -0.14
CA ALA A 307 8.05 20.19 0.70
C ALA A 307 7.87 18.96 1.62
N ALA A 308 8.08 17.74 1.10
CA ALA A 308 8.04 16.53 1.89
C ALA A 308 9.12 16.53 2.99
N ALA A 309 10.37 16.85 2.64
CA ALA A 309 11.47 16.93 3.59
C ALA A 309 11.27 18.05 4.62
N THR A 310 10.65 19.16 4.24
CA THR A 310 10.32 20.27 5.14
C THR A 310 9.26 19.85 6.14
N TYR A 311 8.20 19.18 5.67
CA TYR A 311 7.16 18.67 6.55
C TYR A 311 7.71 17.63 7.54
N GLU A 312 8.58 16.72 7.11
CA GLU A 312 9.21 15.74 8.00
C GLU A 312 10.02 16.39 9.14
N ARG A 313 10.59 17.57 8.90
CA ARG A 313 11.38 18.30 9.91
C ARG A 313 10.53 19.15 10.85
N LEU A 314 9.49 19.80 10.34
CA LEU A 314 8.70 20.78 11.08
C LEU A 314 7.40 20.19 11.67
N GLY A 315 6.81 19.18 10.99
CA GLY A 315 5.51 18.64 11.39
C GLY A 315 4.35 19.61 11.17
N SER A 316 3.18 19.27 11.73
CA SER A 316 2.01 20.16 11.74
C SER A 316 2.04 21.07 12.97
N PRO A 317 1.60 22.35 12.86
CA PRO A 317 1.05 22.97 11.64
C PRO A 317 2.09 23.63 10.73
N GLU A 318 3.34 23.87 11.18
CA GLU A 318 4.31 24.71 10.46
C GLU A 318 4.71 24.11 9.10
N GLY A 319 4.88 22.78 9.02
CA GLY A 319 5.25 22.09 7.79
C GLY A 319 4.15 22.07 6.72
N GLU A 320 2.90 22.31 7.09
CA GLU A 320 1.77 22.32 6.15
C GLU A 320 1.85 23.46 5.13
N LEU A 321 2.50 24.57 5.48
CA LEU A 321 2.76 25.67 4.56
C LEU A 321 3.56 25.23 3.34
N ALA A 322 4.51 24.31 3.52
CA ALA A 322 5.31 23.79 2.42
C ALA A 322 4.46 22.96 1.43
N LEU A 323 3.48 22.19 1.93
CA LEU A 323 2.50 21.47 1.09
C LEU A 323 1.65 22.47 0.28
N GLY A 324 1.18 23.56 0.93
CA GLY A 324 0.41 24.60 0.27
C GLY A 324 1.17 25.25 -0.89
N GLN A 325 2.42 25.64 -0.65
CA GLN A 325 3.28 26.24 -1.67
C GLN A 325 3.60 25.26 -2.81
N ALA A 326 3.87 24.00 -2.51
CA ALA A 326 4.09 22.98 -3.52
C ALA A 326 2.85 22.80 -4.42
N VAL A 327 1.65 22.69 -3.83
CA VAL A 327 0.40 22.54 -4.59
C VAL A 327 0.12 23.75 -5.50
N ILE A 328 0.34 24.97 -5.00
CA ILE A 328 0.20 26.19 -5.81
C ILE A 328 1.17 26.14 -7.00
N TYR A 329 2.44 25.82 -6.73
CA TYR A 329 3.45 25.74 -7.79
C TYR A 329 3.06 24.69 -8.85
N LEU A 330 2.70 23.48 -8.42
CA LEU A 330 2.29 22.40 -9.30
C LEU A 330 1.06 22.79 -10.14
N ALA A 331 0.13 23.56 -9.56
CA ALA A 331 -1.05 24.02 -10.28
C ALA A 331 -0.70 24.97 -11.42
N ILE A 332 0.29 25.84 -11.28
CA ILE A 332 0.68 26.82 -12.31
C ILE A 332 1.81 26.35 -13.23
N ALA A 333 2.55 25.30 -12.89
CA ALA A 333 3.61 24.73 -13.71
C ALA A 333 3.14 24.25 -15.07
N ALA A 334 4.00 24.27 -16.06
CA ALA A 334 3.72 23.72 -17.39
C ALA A 334 3.39 22.21 -17.29
N LYS A 335 2.30 21.78 -17.92
CA LYS A 335 1.80 20.40 -17.80
C LYS A 335 2.35 19.50 -18.90
N SER A 336 2.84 18.31 -18.50
CA SER A 336 3.15 17.23 -19.43
C SER A 336 3.01 15.87 -18.76
N ASN A 337 2.34 14.96 -19.42
CA ASN A 337 2.29 13.55 -19.08
C ASN A 337 3.06 12.67 -20.09
N ALA A 338 3.89 13.28 -20.95
CA ALA A 338 4.62 12.57 -22.00
C ALA A 338 5.51 11.46 -21.42
N GLY A 339 6.28 11.76 -20.36
CA GLY A 339 7.12 10.78 -19.68
C GLY A 339 6.31 9.65 -19.04
N TYR A 340 5.20 9.96 -18.39
CA TYR A 340 4.28 8.98 -17.80
C TYR A 340 3.70 8.04 -18.88
N ASN A 341 3.23 8.59 -19.99
CA ASN A 341 2.69 7.80 -21.11
C ASN A 341 3.78 6.94 -21.75
N ALA A 342 4.98 7.48 -21.96
CA ALA A 342 6.12 6.74 -22.50
C ALA A 342 6.47 5.52 -21.64
N TYR A 343 6.59 5.72 -20.33
CA TYR A 343 6.86 4.64 -19.38
C TYR A 343 5.78 3.56 -19.41
N ASN A 344 4.52 3.94 -19.39
CA ASN A 344 3.40 2.97 -19.41
C ASN A 344 3.35 2.18 -20.74
N ARG A 345 3.60 2.84 -21.87
CA ARG A 345 3.70 2.17 -23.19
C ARG A 345 4.86 1.16 -23.20
N ALA A 346 6.02 1.55 -22.68
CA ALA A 346 7.20 0.66 -22.59
C ALA A 346 6.92 -0.54 -21.69
N VAL A 347 6.34 -0.33 -20.49
CA VAL A 347 5.96 -1.43 -19.57
C VAL A 347 4.95 -2.37 -20.22
N ALA A 348 3.93 -1.83 -20.90
CA ALA A 348 2.92 -2.64 -21.57
C ALA A 348 3.50 -3.45 -22.73
N PHE A 349 4.48 -2.91 -23.46
CA PHE A 349 5.20 -3.61 -24.52
C PHE A 349 6.04 -4.74 -23.94
N VAL A 350 6.91 -4.46 -22.97
CA VAL A 350 7.81 -5.45 -22.36
C VAL A 350 7.06 -6.63 -21.74
N LYS A 351 5.87 -6.39 -21.15
CA LYS A 351 5.03 -7.48 -20.60
C LYS A 351 4.53 -8.46 -21.65
N LYS A 352 4.47 -8.05 -22.91
CA LYS A 352 3.97 -8.88 -24.03
C LYS A 352 5.09 -9.37 -24.94
N ASP A 353 6.27 -8.77 -24.85
CA ASP A 353 7.41 -9.09 -25.68
C ASP A 353 8.18 -10.30 -25.11
N LYS A 354 8.89 -11.01 -25.99
CA LYS A 354 9.83 -12.07 -25.61
C LYS A 354 11.12 -11.47 -25.06
N SER A 355 11.88 -12.24 -24.31
CA SER A 355 13.25 -11.85 -23.94
C SER A 355 14.09 -11.68 -25.19
N ARG A 356 14.74 -10.52 -25.32
CA ARG A 356 15.65 -10.19 -26.41
C ARG A 356 17.07 -10.07 -25.90
N GLU A 357 18.02 -10.44 -26.69
CA GLU A 357 19.42 -10.26 -26.34
C GLU A 357 19.86 -8.80 -26.48
N VAL A 358 20.80 -8.40 -25.62
CA VAL A 358 21.47 -7.10 -25.72
C VAL A 358 22.38 -7.12 -26.95
N PRO A 359 22.35 -6.11 -27.81
CA PRO A 359 23.30 -6.02 -28.97
C PRO A 359 24.75 -6.19 -28.52
N VAL A 360 25.56 -6.91 -29.33
CA VAL A 360 26.92 -7.32 -28.95
C VAL A 360 27.80 -6.10 -28.66
N HIS A 361 27.71 -5.04 -29.48
CA HIS A 361 28.48 -3.80 -29.30
C HIS A 361 28.16 -3.05 -27.98
N LEU A 362 26.95 -3.24 -27.39
CA LEU A 362 26.57 -2.64 -26.12
C LEU A 362 26.98 -3.48 -24.90
N ARG A 363 27.51 -4.71 -25.11
CA ARG A 363 27.91 -5.59 -24.01
C ARG A 363 29.30 -5.21 -23.49
N ASN A 364 29.48 -5.15 -22.17
CA ASN A 364 30.80 -4.95 -21.57
C ASN A 364 31.69 -6.17 -21.76
N ALA A 365 33.00 -5.96 -22.05
CA ALA A 365 33.99 -7.02 -22.27
C ALA A 365 35.12 -6.97 -21.20
N PRO A 366 34.85 -7.19 -19.90
CA PRO A 366 35.87 -7.12 -18.85
C PRO A 366 36.89 -8.29 -18.91
N THR A 367 36.59 -9.40 -19.57
CA THR A 367 37.46 -10.57 -19.67
C THR A 367 37.98 -10.77 -21.11
N LYS A 368 39.12 -11.50 -21.23
CA LYS A 368 39.70 -11.84 -22.53
C LYS A 368 38.72 -12.64 -23.40
N LEU A 369 38.04 -13.62 -22.80
CA LEU A 369 37.02 -14.43 -23.48
C LEU A 369 35.87 -13.56 -24.05
N MET A 370 35.38 -12.59 -23.29
CA MET A 370 34.32 -11.70 -23.75
C MET A 370 34.77 -10.83 -24.94
N LYS A 371 36.03 -10.39 -24.93
CA LYS A 371 36.62 -9.69 -26.10
C LYS A 371 36.74 -10.59 -27.32
N GLU A 372 37.14 -11.85 -27.14
CA GLU A 372 37.22 -12.85 -28.20
C GLU A 372 35.82 -13.19 -28.77
N LEU A 373 34.75 -13.07 -27.94
CA LEU A 373 33.37 -13.22 -28.37
C LEU A 373 32.79 -11.95 -29.03
N GLY A 374 33.62 -10.91 -29.24
CA GLY A 374 33.21 -9.67 -29.88
C GLY A 374 32.43 -8.69 -29.04
N TYR A 375 32.35 -8.88 -27.71
CA TYR A 375 31.63 -7.96 -26.83
C TYR A 375 32.28 -6.59 -26.84
N GLY A 376 31.46 -5.53 -27.00
CA GLY A 376 31.90 -4.14 -27.10
C GLY A 376 32.66 -3.81 -28.41
N HIS A 377 32.75 -4.76 -29.38
CA HIS A 377 33.34 -4.50 -30.69
C HIS A 377 32.46 -3.51 -31.46
N GLU A 378 33.13 -2.53 -32.08
CA GLU A 378 32.46 -1.45 -32.83
C GLU A 378 31.60 -0.48 -32.00
N TYR A 379 31.67 -0.54 -30.65
CA TYR A 379 31.00 0.45 -29.83
C TYR A 379 31.60 1.84 -30.06
N ARG A 380 30.75 2.77 -30.49
CA ARG A 380 31.12 4.17 -30.71
C ARG A 380 30.87 4.98 -29.44
N TYR A 381 31.95 5.46 -28.83
CA TYR A 381 31.84 6.26 -27.62
C TYR A 381 31.33 7.68 -27.94
N ALA A 382 30.09 7.98 -27.60
CA ALA A 382 29.41 9.19 -28.04
C ALA A 382 30.17 10.50 -27.72
N HIS A 383 30.97 10.54 -26.64
CA HIS A 383 31.75 11.73 -26.29
C HIS A 383 32.93 12.00 -27.28
N ASP A 384 33.37 11.02 -28.02
CA ASP A 384 34.40 11.16 -29.04
C ASP A 384 33.83 11.54 -30.43
N GLU A 385 32.49 11.47 -30.55
CA GLU A 385 31.77 11.77 -31.78
C GLU A 385 31.39 13.24 -31.89
N PRO A 386 31.22 13.77 -33.12
CA PRO A 386 30.68 15.12 -33.32
C PRO A 386 29.39 15.37 -32.54
N ASN A 387 29.28 16.51 -31.86
CA ASN A 387 28.16 16.86 -31.04
C ASN A 387 27.91 15.92 -29.84
N ALA A 388 28.89 15.09 -29.46
CA ALA A 388 28.76 14.02 -28.48
C ALA A 388 27.56 13.08 -28.80
N TYR A 389 27.37 12.76 -30.07
CA TYR A 389 26.27 11.94 -30.57
C TYR A 389 26.77 10.96 -31.69
N ALA A 390 26.60 9.68 -31.43
CA ALA A 390 26.95 8.64 -32.41
C ALA A 390 25.80 8.45 -33.40
N ALA A 391 25.72 9.31 -34.42
CA ALA A 391 24.65 9.29 -35.39
C ALA A 391 24.60 7.94 -36.13
N GLY A 392 23.41 7.39 -36.32
CA GLY A 392 23.16 6.12 -36.96
C GLY A 392 23.44 4.88 -36.08
N GLU A 393 23.85 5.09 -34.79
CA GLU A 393 24.04 3.98 -33.84
C GLU A 393 22.71 3.39 -33.37
N THR A 394 22.67 2.06 -33.16
CA THR A 394 21.48 1.35 -32.71
C THR A 394 21.63 0.90 -31.27
N TYR A 395 20.63 1.23 -30.45
CA TYR A 395 20.61 0.88 -29.02
C TYR A 395 19.52 -0.12 -28.67
N LEU A 396 18.63 -0.44 -29.60
CA LEU A 396 17.56 -1.40 -29.42
C LEU A 396 18.00 -2.82 -29.79
N PRO A 397 17.39 -3.85 -29.24
CA PRO A 397 17.65 -5.24 -29.64
C PRO A 397 17.44 -5.46 -31.14
N GLU A 398 18.22 -6.37 -31.71
CA GLU A 398 18.13 -6.71 -33.14
C GLU A 398 16.69 -7.09 -33.53
N GLY A 399 16.25 -6.56 -34.67
CA GLY A 399 14.88 -6.74 -35.19
C GLY A 399 13.76 -6.04 -34.40
N MET A 400 14.10 -5.16 -33.46
CA MET A 400 13.14 -4.30 -32.81
C MET A 400 13.06 -2.98 -33.55
N ALA A 401 11.86 -2.66 -34.05
CA ALA A 401 11.61 -1.35 -34.65
C ALA A 401 11.64 -0.24 -33.60
N GLU A 402 12.01 0.98 -34.00
CA GLU A 402 11.98 2.17 -33.15
C GLU A 402 10.57 2.41 -32.61
N PRO A 403 10.35 2.32 -31.29
CA PRO A 403 9.00 2.28 -30.73
C PRO A 403 8.36 3.66 -30.58
N GLY A 404 9.12 4.74 -30.58
CA GLY A 404 8.60 6.10 -30.46
C GLY A 404 7.78 6.36 -29.19
N TRP A 405 8.12 5.74 -28.07
CA TRP A 405 7.31 5.87 -26.84
C TRP A 405 7.29 7.28 -26.29
N TYR A 406 8.44 7.97 -26.33
CA TYR A 406 8.55 9.32 -25.80
C TYR A 406 8.27 10.37 -26.89
N GLU A 407 7.16 11.07 -26.73
CA GLU A 407 6.71 12.12 -27.61
C GLU A 407 6.58 13.42 -26.77
N PRO A 408 7.62 14.30 -26.78
CA PRO A 408 7.59 15.53 -25.99
C PRO A 408 6.48 16.48 -26.45
N VAL A 409 5.87 17.15 -25.48
CA VAL A 409 4.82 18.15 -25.76
C VAL A 409 5.42 19.55 -25.93
N PRO A 410 4.79 20.46 -26.69
CA PRO A 410 5.30 21.81 -26.94
C PRO A 410 5.03 22.76 -25.76
N ARG A 411 5.41 22.33 -24.51
CA ARG A 411 5.18 23.07 -23.28
C ARG A 411 6.41 23.01 -22.37
N GLY A 412 6.69 24.12 -21.66
CA GLY A 412 7.83 24.23 -20.78
C GLY A 412 9.14 23.91 -21.50
N ILE A 413 10.06 23.20 -20.83
CA ILE A 413 11.33 22.83 -21.45
C ILE A 413 11.19 21.69 -22.47
N GLU A 414 10.08 20.95 -22.50
CA GLU A 414 9.88 19.88 -23.50
C GLU A 414 9.77 20.41 -24.93
N ALA A 415 9.40 21.68 -25.14
CA ALA A 415 9.48 22.31 -26.45
C ALA A 415 10.92 22.27 -26.99
N LYS A 416 11.90 22.65 -26.17
CA LYS A 416 13.34 22.58 -26.56
C LYS A 416 13.86 21.16 -26.68
N ILE A 417 13.33 20.24 -25.90
CA ILE A 417 13.65 18.80 -26.01
C ILE A 417 13.12 18.24 -27.34
N ALA A 418 11.92 18.64 -27.78
CA ALA A 418 11.35 18.26 -29.07
C ALA A 418 12.24 18.73 -30.24
N GLU A 419 12.67 19.99 -30.20
CA GLU A 419 13.60 20.56 -31.20
C GLU A 419 14.92 19.77 -31.24
N LYS A 420 15.52 19.50 -30.06
CA LYS A 420 16.76 18.72 -29.97
C LYS A 420 16.58 17.30 -30.52
N LEU A 421 15.50 16.60 -30.16
CA LEU A 421 15.25 15.24 -30.65
C LEU A 421 15.02 15.23 -32.17
N ALA A 422 14.32 16.21 -32.71
CA ALA A 422 14.13 16.34 -34.16
C ALA A 422 15.47 16.55 -34.89
N TRP A 423 16.35 17.35 -34.33
CA TRP A 423 17.69 17.58 -34.85
C TRP A 423 18.54 16.32 -34.76
N LEU A 424 18.60 15.59 -33.64
CA LEU A 424 19.34 14.34 -33.52
C LEU A 424 18.87 13.29 -34.55
N ARG A 425 17.53 13.15 -34.68
CA ARG A 425 16.97 12.26 -35.72
C ARG A 425 17.29 12.69 -37.14
N SER A 426 17.61 13.97 -37.38
CA SER A 426 18.11 14.38 -38.69
C SER A 426 19.53 13.90 -38.93
N LEU A 427 20.41 13.93 -37.91
CA LEU A 427 21.75 13.40 -37.98
C LEU A 427 21.77 11.88 -38.25
N ASP A 428 20.82 11.13 -37.65
CA ASP A 428 20.69 9.69 -37.94
C ASP A 428 20.32 9.42 -39.40
N ARG A 429 19.40 10.21 -39.96
CA ARG A 429 19.02 10.07 -41.37
C ARG A 429 20.17 10.42 -42.31
N ASP A 430 20.94 11.47 -41.98
CA ASP A 430 22.10 11.87 -42.77
C ASP A 430 23.26 10.82 -42.72
N ALA A 431 23.36 10.09 -41.58
CA ALA A 431 24.32 9.01 -41.43
C ALA A 431 23.91 7.69 -42.13
N ALA A 432 22.62 7.50 -42.39
CA ALA A 432 22.06 6.32 -43.06
C ALA A 432 22.00 6.44 -44.60
N GLY A 433 22.19 7.63 -45.18
CA GLY A 433 22.18 7.89 -46.61
C GLY A 433 23.52 8.04 -47.18
#